data_535b10d612cc0290187b92d1d9922b53
#
_entry.id   535b10d612cc0290187b92d1d9922b53
#
_cell.length_a   1.000
_cell.length_b   1.000
_cell.length_c   1.000
_cell.angle_alpha   90.00
_cell.angle_beta   90.00
_cell.angle_gamma   90.00
#
_symmetry.space_group_name_H-M   'P 1'
#
loop_
_entity.id
_entity.type
_entity.pdbx_description
1 polymer ?
#
loop_
_entity_poly.entity_id
_entity_poly.type
_entity_poly.pdbx_seq_one_letter_code
_entity_poly.pdbx_strand_id
1 'polypeptide(L)'
;LRRKHRARLKAMGAPCGICGGRLGPIHYDEPSDAAHPLSFVVDEIRPVARWREFGYASPRAAAEDWDNLQAAHYWCNAQKGCKLSPAKPNSAQHTRTQRPPADGSW
;
A
#
# COMPACT_ATOMS: atom_id res chain seq x y z
N LEU A 1 11.52 -13.07 -0.65
CA LEU A 1 11.60 -11.71 -1.18
C LEU A 1 10.56 -10.80 -0.54
N ARG A 2 9.37 -11.29 -0.35
CA ARG A 2 8.32 -10.49 0.29
C ARG A 2 8.71 -10.10 1.72
N ARG A 3 9.33 -11.02 2.44
CA ARG A 3 9.79 -10.73 3.78
C ARG A 3 10.83 -9.61 3.79
N LYS A 4 11.71 -9.61 2.79
CA LYS A 4 12.73 -8.56 2.68
C LYS A 4 12.08 -7.21 2.39
N HIS A 5 11.07 -7.19 1.54
CA HIS A 5 10.35 -5.96 1.23
C HIS A 5 9.65 -5.42 2.48
N ARG A 6 9.02 -6.31 3.25
CA ARG A 6 8.36 -5.90 4.48
C ARG A 6 9.36 -5.30 5.46
N ALA A 7 10.50 -5.95 5.65
CA ALA A 7 11.52 -5.44 6.55
C ALA A 7 12.05 -4.09 6.08
N ARG A 8 12.20 -3.93 4.77
CA ARG A 8 12.68 -2.67 4.21
C ARG A 8 11.69 -1.53 4.45
N LEU A 9 10.40 -1.81 4.25
CA LEU A 9 9.37 -0.81 4.51
C LEU A 9 9.34 -0.42 5.97
N LYS A 10 9.45 -1.40 6.87
CA LYS A 10 9.48 -1.13 8.29
C LYS A 10 10.68 -0.25 8.65
N ALA A 11 11.84 -0.55 8.10
CA ALA A 11 13.04 0.22 8.39
C ALA A 11 12.93 1.68 7.92
N MET A 12 12.16 1.91 6.85
CA MET A 12 11.93 3.25 6.34
C MET A 12 11.00 4.06 7.23
N GLY A 13 10.15 3.39 8.00
CA GLY A 13 9.21 4.09 8.86
C GLY A 13 8.23 4.97 8.12
N ALA A 14 7.89 4.61 6.90
CA ALA A 14 7.04 5.46 6.08
C ALA A 14 5.63 5.55 6.63
N PRO A 15 4.91 6.64 6.34
CA PRO A 15 3.51 6.75 6.72
C PRO A 15 2.64 5.84 5.83
N CYS A 16 1.39 5.66 6.26
CA CYS A 16 0.46 4.86 5.47
C CYS A 16 0.28 5.47 4.09
N GLY A 17 0.52 4.67 3.06
CA GLY A 17 0.39 5.13 1.68
C GLY A 17 -1.06 5.26 1.23
N ILE A 18 -2.00 4.71 1.97
CA ILE A 18 -3.42 4.80 1.61
C ILE A 18 -4.04 6.07 2.16
N CYS A 19 -3.91 6.32 3.46
CA CYS A 19 -4.50 7.52 4.06
C CYS A 19 -3.53 8.71 4.09
N GLY A 20 -2.28 8.50 3.68
CA GLY A 20 -1.31 9.58 3.67
C GLY A 20 -0.94 10.10 5.04
N GLY A 21 -1.14 9.28 6.06
CA GLY A 21 -0.82 9.69 7.42
C GLY A 21 -1.97 10.33 8.17
N ARG A 22 -3.14 10.39 7.56
CA ARG A 22 -4.29 11.06 8.21
C ARG A 22 -4.72 10.43 9.52
N LEU A 23 -4.61 9.10 9.61
CA LEU A 23 -4.96 8.39 10.83
C LEU A 23 -3.82 8.33 11.83
N GLY A 24 -2.70 8.99 11.53
CA GLY A 24 -1.54 8.97 12.38
C GLY A 24 -0.47 8.01 11.87
N PRO A 25 0.61 7.86 12.62
CA PRO A 25 1.70 6.99 12.17
C PRO A 25 1.28 5.52 12.20
N ILE A 26 1.98 4.71 11.41
CA ILE A 26 1.78 3.27 11.45
C ILE A 26 2.44 2.73 12.72
N HIS A 27 1.75 1.82 13.41
CA HIS A 27 2.27 1.19 14.60
C HIS A 27 3.04 -0.07 14.18
N TYR A 28 4.33 0.11 13.89
CA TYR A 28 5.15 -0.95 13.35
C TYR A 28 5.44 -2.08 14.33
N ASP A 29 5.25 -1.82 15.62
CA ASP A 29 5.57 -2.80 16.65
C ASP A 29 4.38 -3.62 17.10
N GLU A 30 3.21 -3.37 16.54
CA GLU A 30 2.01 -4.12 16.89
C GLU A 30 1.78 -5.28 15.94
N PRO A 31 1.10 -6.34 16.40
CA PRO A 31 0.72 -7.42 15.48
C PRO A 31 -0.16 -6.89 14.35
N SER A 32 0.05 -7.44 13.16
CA SER A 32 -0.70 -7.02 11.98
C SER A 32 -2.02 -7.76 11.92
N ASP A 33 -3.00 -7.28 12.66
CA ASP A 33 -4.30 -7.95 12.72
C ASP A 33 -5.42 -6.95 13.03
N ALA A 34 -6.64 -7.45 13.00
CA ALA A 34 -7.82 -6.61 13.17
C ALA A 34 -7.92 -5.96 14.54
N ALA A 35 -7.28 -6.54 15.55
CA ALA A 35 -7.30 -5.95 16.89
C ALA A 35 -6.39 -4.73 16.97
N HIS A 36 -5.56 -4.52 15.95
CA HIS A 36 -4.61 -3.42 15.92
C HIS A 36 -4.78 -2.67 14.60
N PRO A 37 -5.82 -1.83 14.48
CA PRO A 37 -6.17 -1.23 13.19
C PRO A 37 -5.09 -0.32 12.60
N LEU A 38 -4.22 0.23 13.41
CA LEU A 38 -3.15 1.07 12.91
C LEU A 38 -1.83 0.31 12.73
N SER A 39 -1.87 -1.02 12.81
CA SER A 39 -0.67 -1.84 12.67
C SER A 39 -0.21 -1.86 11.21
N PHE A 40 1.02 -2.32 11.03
CA PHE A 40 1.69 -2.32 9.73
C PHE A 40 1.28 -3.51 8.87
N VAL A 41 0.89 -3.23 7.65
CA VAL A 41 0.77 -4.26 6.61
C VAL A 41 1.43 -3.75 5.34
N VAL A 42 1.78 -4.68 4.45
CA VAL A 42 2.29 -4.33 3.14
C VAL A 42 1.10 -4.33 2.17
N ASP A 43 0.90 -3.21 1.51
CA ASP A 43 -0.18 -3.06 0.55
C ASP A 43 0.37 -3.11 -0.87
N GLU A 44 -0.32 -3.79 -1.77
CA GLU A 44 -0.01 -3.73 -3.18
C GLU A 44 -0.81 -2.59 -3.78
N ILE A 45 -0.11 -1.60 -4.32
CA ILE A 45 -0.75 -0.44 -4.94
C ILE A 45 -1.66 -0.90 -6.06
N ARG A 46 -1.16 -1.79 -6.91
CA ARG A 46 -1.93 -2.46 -7.95
C ARG A 46 -2.27 -3.85 -7.45
N PRO A 47 -3.56 -4.15 -7.22
CA PRO A 47 -3.93 -5.43 -6.63
C PRO A 47 -3.39 -6.62 -7.42
N VAL A 48 -2.84 -7.58 -6.70
CA VAL A 48 -2.28 -8.77 -7.32
C VAL A 48 -3.34 -9.51 -8.13
N ALA A 49 -4.59 -9.51 -7.68
CA ALA A 49 -5.67 -10.18 -8.40
C ALA A 49 -5.91 -9.59 -9.79
N ARG A 50 -5.46 -8.39 -10.02
CA ARG A 50 -5.63 -7.70 -11.29
C ARG A 50 -4.33 -7.60 -12.08
N TRP A 51 -3.43 -8.53 -11.86
CA TRP A 51 -2.08 -8.47 -12.41
C TRP A 51 -2.04 -8.34 -13.95
N ARG A 52 -2.99 -8.95 -14.62
CA ARG A 52 -3.01 -8.87 -16.10
C ARG A 52 -3.30 -7.46 -16.59
N GLU A 53 -4.15 -6.73 -15.87
CA GLU A 53 -4.51 -5.37 -16.26
C GLU A 53 -3.30 -4.44 -16.24
N PHE A 54 -2.32 -4.74 -15.41
CA PHE A 54 -1.17 -3.89 -15.23
C PHE A 54 0.09 -4.42 -15.90
N GLY A 55 -0.07 -5.44 -16.75
CA GLY A 55 1.04 -5.90 -17.54
C GLY A 55 2.05 -6.79 -16.85
N TYR A 56 1.73 -7.30 -15.68
CA TYR A 56 2.66 -8.22 -15.03
C TYR A 56 2.61 -9.59 -15.69
N ALA A 57 3.72 -10.32 -15.62
CA ALA A 57 3.81 -11.64 -16.20
C ALA A 57 3.09 -12.71 -15.38
N SER A 58 2.86 -12.44 -14.11
CA SER A 58 2.24 -13.39 -13.21
C SER A 58 1.77 -12.69 -11.96
N PRO A 59 0.88 -13.32 -11.17
CA PRO A 59 0.51 -12.75 -9.87
C PRO A 59 1.72 -12.56 -8.97
N ARG A 60 2.66 -13.51 -9.02
CA ARG A 60 3.86 -13.41 -8.19
C ARG A 60 4.70 -12.20 -8.57
N ALA A 61 4.81 -11.91 -9.86
CA ALA A 61 5.56 -10.74 -10.30
C ALA A 61 4.97 -9.47 -9.72
N ALA A 62 3.64 -9.36 -9.68
CA ALA A 62 2.98 -8.21 -9.09
C ALA A 62 3.22 -8.14 -7.58
N ALA A 63 3.18 -9.28 -6.91
CA ALA A 63 3.33 -9.33 -5.46
C ALA A 63 4.75 -9.03 -5.01
N GLU A 64 5.74 -9.26 -5.86
CA GLU A 64 7.14 -9.08 -5.51
C GLU A 64 7.77 -7.81 -6.08
N ASP A 65 7.01 -7.04 -6.83
CA ASP A 65 7.52 -5.81 -7.41
C ASP A 65 7.62 -4.73 -6.34
N TRP A 66 8.84 -4.36 -5.98
CA TRP A 66 9.09 -3.35 -4.96
C TRP A 66 8.32 -2.06 -5.22
N ASP A 67 8.25 -1.65 -6.49
CA ASP A 67 7.56 -0.41 -6.84
C ASP A 67 6.05 -0.49 -6.72
N ASN A 68 5.53 -1.69 -6.51
CA ASN A 68 4.10 -1.91 -6.32
C ASN A 68 3.74 -2.07 -4.84
N LEU A 69 4.70 -1.92 -3.94
CA LEU A 69 4.47 -2.15 -2.51
C LEU A 69 4.61 -0.86 -1.74
N GLN A 70 3.81 -0.75 -0.68
CA GLN A 70 3.88 0.39 0.22
C GLN A 70 3.44 -0.05 1.62
N ALA A 71 3.85 0.73 2.61
CA ALA A 71 3.39 0.50 3.98
C ALA A 71 1.97 1.05 4.11
N ALA A 72 1.15 0.40 4.93
CA ALA A 72 -0.20 0.86 5.16
C ALA A 72 -0.66 0.45 6.54
N HIS A 73 -1.71 1.13 7.03
CA HIS A 73 -2.42 0.69 8.22
C HIS A 73 -3.23 -0.55 7.88
N TYR A 74 -3.32 -1.48 8.81
CA TYR A 74 -4.16 -2.67 8.63
C TYR A 74 -5.59 -2.27 8.24
N TRP A 75 -6.16 -1.32 8.97
CA TRP A 75 -7.54 -0.88 8.71
C TRP A 75 -7.69 -0.30 7.31
N CYS A 76 -6.78 0.56 6.91
CA CYS A 76 -6.84 1.18 5.59
C CYS A 76 -6.77 0.14 4.48
N ASN A 77 -5.89 -0.84 4.64
CA ASN A 77 -5.75 -1.89 3.65
C ASN A 77 -7.00 -2.76 3.58
N ALA A 78 -7.61 -3.04 4.73
CA ALA A 78 -8.84 -3.83 4.77
C ALA A 78 -9.99 -3.10 4.08
N GLN A 79 -10.08 -1.79 4.28
CA GLN A 79 -11.12 -0.99 3.63
C GLN A 79 -10.91 -0.89 2.14
N LYS A 80 -9.65 -0.85 1.72
CA LYS A 80 -9.34 -0.76 0.31
C LYS A 80 -9.72 -2.03 -0.46
N GLY A 81 -9.51 -3.19 0.13
CA GLY A 81 -9.78 -4.46 -0.55
C GLY A 81 -8.97 -4.57 -1.82
N CYS A 82 -9.65 -4.83 -2.95
CA CYS A 82 -8.99 -4.96 -4.24
C CYS A 82 -9.01 -3.67 -5.06
N LYS A 83 -9.31 -2.54 -4.44
CA LYS A 83 -9.27 -1.27 -5.14
C LYS A 83 -7.84 -0.82 -5.33
N LEU A 84 -7.64 0.05 -6.32
CA LEU A 84 -6.32 0.64 -6.52
C LEU A 84 -6.03 1.63 -5.40
N SER A 85 -4.78 1.63 -4.94
CA SER A 85 -4.32 2.67 -4.04
C SER A 85 -4.03 3.93 -4.84
N PRO A 86 -4.02 5.10 -4.21
CA PRO A 86 -3.55 6.30 -4.87
C PRO A 86 -2.11 6.09 -5.36
N ALA A 87 -1.81 6.64 -6.52
CA ALA A 87 -0.48 6.48 -7.09
C ALA A 87 0.55 7.16 -6.22
N LYS A 88 1.76 6.60 -6.16
CA LYS A 88 2.85 7.24 -5.46
C LYS A 88 3.18 8.56 -6.14
N PRO A 89 3.61 9.56 -5.38
CA PRO A 89 3.92 10.86 -5.96
C PRO A 89 4.92 10.81 -7.10
N ASN A 90 5.84 9.88 -7.05
CA ASN A 90 6.85 9.80 -8.10
C ASN A 90 6.47 8.86 -9.23
N SER A 91 5.25 8.40 -9.25
CA SER A 91 4.80 7.55 -10.34
C SER A 91 4.58 8.39 -11.58
N ALA A 92 5.00 7.90 -12.68
CA ALA A 92 4.84 8.64 -13.91
C ALA A 92 3.40 8.88 -14.27
N GLN A 93 2.61 7.93 -13.98
CA GLN A 93 1.28 8.17 -14.31
C GLN A 93 0.56 9.00 -13.38
N HIS A 94 0.93 9.45 -12.88
CA HIS A 94 0.20 10.24 -12.16
C HIS A 94 -0.08 11.28 -12.41
N THR A 95 0.04 11.25 -12.70
CA THR A 95 -0.20 12.19 -13.04
C THR A 95 -1.37 12.57 -12.99
N ARG A 96 -1.84 12.78 -12.94
CA ARG A 96 -2.89 13.25 -12.87
C ARG A 96 -3.52 13.18 -11.96
N THR A 97 -3.45 13.11 -11.42
CA THR A 97 -3.97 13.11 -10.68
C THR A 97 -4.33 13.40 -9.92
N GLN A 98 -4.45 13.62 -9.59
CA GLN A 98 -4.90 13.94 -8.94
C GLN A 98 -5.10 13.77 -8.01
N ARG A 99 -5.15 13.97 -7.34
CA ARG A 99 -5.31 13.89 -6.39
C ARG A 99 -6.03 13.73 -5.71
N PRO A 100 -6.18 13.36 -5.11
CA PRO A 100 -6.94 13.06 -4.39
C PRO A 100 -7.33 13.51 -3.56
N PRO A 101 -7.83 13.55 -3.43
CA PRO A 101 -8.35 14.07 -2.66
C PRO A 101 -8.35 13.58 -1.63
N ALA A 102 -7.91 13.89 -1.19
CA ALA A 102 -7.85 13.60 -0.18
C ALA A 102 -8.89 13.33 0.56
N ASP A 103 -9.69 13.56 0.46
CA ASP A 103 -10.74 13.39 1.21
C ASP A 103 -11.03 12.03 1.45
N GLY A 104 -10.27 11.18 1.28
CA GLY A 104 -10.54 9.86 1.67
C GLY A 104 -11.65 9.22 0.97
N SER A 105 -11.94 9.71 -0.13
CA SER A 105 -13.01 9.15 -0.84
C SER A 105 -12.69 7.82 -1.39
N TRP A 106 -11.58 7.31 -1.15
CA TRP A 106 -11.29 6.00 -1.52
C TRP A 106 -11.92 5.02 -0.56
#